data_81755367ca9ebe4a174943d43e1b7041
#
_entry.id   81755367ca9ebe4a174943d43e1b7041
#
_cell.length_a   1.000
_cell.length_b   1.000
_cell.length_c   1.000
_cell.angle_alpha   90.00
_cell.angle_beta   90.00
_cell.angle_gamma   90.00
#
_symmetry.space_group_name_H-M   'P 1'
#
loop_
_entity.id
_entity.type
_entity.pdbx_description
1 polymer ?
#
loop_
_entity_poly.entity_id
_entity_poly.type
_entity_poly.pdbx_seq_one_letter_code
_entity_poly.pdbx_strand_id
1 'polypeptide(L)'
;MRMGVPIRESVTALAPVLVCVLLAACTPQGDPGIGAVFSDDFERARLGNAYGVTGGNWRIDDGQLHVQGAENHPLWLLRTLPRDVRVEFDVRSESPEGDIKVEVFGDGASYAKNERYAATSYVIIFGGWSNARNVLARMDEHGEDRIVGAPRKVEPGKTYRFRIERIGGTLTVWVDEDILLEMVDSEPLAGRGHDHFGFNNWQSDLWFDNLRVTPR
;
A
#
# COMPACT_ATOMS: atom_id res chain seq x y z
N MET A 1 59.19 79.55 -6.17
CA MET A 1 58.05 79.28 -7.08
C MET A 1 58.04 77.82 -7.39
N ARG A 2 57.24 76.99 -6.64
CA ARG A 2 57.12 75.54 -6.86
C ARG A 2 55.64 75.25 -7.12
N MET A 3 55.31 74.76 -8.30
CA MET A 3 53.99 74.34 -8.73
C MET A 3 53.70 72.98 -8.17
N GLY A 4 52.65 72.86 -7.40
CA GLY A 4 52.14 71.58 -6.94
C GLY A 4 51.21 70.94 -7.99
N VAL A 5 51.44 69.66 -8.24
CA VAL A 5 50.64 68.85 -9.14
C VAL A 5 49.50 68.22 -8.31
N PRO A 6 48.22 68.22 -8.74
CA PRO A 6 47.16 67.59 -8.02
C PRO A 6 47.13 66.07 -8.31
N ILE A 7 47.08 65.27 -7.26
CA ILE A 7 46.90 63.83 -7.32
C ILE A 7 45.40 63.57 -7.50
N ARG A 8 45.03 62.91 -8.60
CA ARG A 8 43.66 62.36 -8.80
C ARG A 8 43.54 61.01 -8.09
N GLU A 9 42.72 60.98 -7.07
CA GLU A 9 42.30 59.68 -6.47
C GLU A 9 41.21 59.04 -7.33
N SER A 10 41.50 57.82 -7.81
CA SER A 10 40.55 56.99 -8.53
C SER A 10 39.72 56.15 -7.50
N VAL A 11 38.47 56.51 -7.33
CA VAL A 11 37.54 55.76 -6.52
C VAL A 11 37.01 54.60 -7.38
N THR A 12 37.46 53.40 -7.08
CA THR A 12 36.95 52.16 -7.68
C THR A 12 35.67 51.80 -6.96
N ALA A 13 34.53 51.94 -7.61
CA ALA A 13 33.23 51.47 -7.08
C ALA A 13 33.13 49.96 -7.25
N LEU A 14 33.13 49.22 -6.14
CA LEU A 14 32.73 47.81 -6.12
C LEU A 14 31.20 47.73 -6.23
N ALA A 15 30.72 47.13 -7.33
CA ALA A 15 29.31 46.76 -7.45
C ALA A 15 29.02 45.48 -6.62
N PRO A 16 27.96 45.46 -5.82
CA PRO A 16 27.59 44.25 -5.09
C PRO A 16 27.02 43.21 -6.07
N VAL A 17 27.64 42.03 -6.13
CA VAL A 17 27.09 40.85 -6.81
C VAL A 17 25.98 40.28 -5.93
N LEU A 18 24.75 40.47 -6.37
CA LEU A 18 23.56 39.88 -5.74
C LEU A 18 23.50 38.40 -6.14
N VAL A 19 23.93 37.48 -5.26
CA VAL A 19 23.78 36.06 -5.43
C VAL A 19 22.33 35.70 -5.06
N CYS A 20 21.46 35.56 -6.07
CA CYS A 20 20.14 34.93 -5.89
C CYS A 20 20.32 33.44 -5.65
N VAL A 21 20.24 33.00 -4.39
CA VAL A 21 20.09 31.61 -4.03
C VAL A 21 18.64 31.22 -4.33
N LEU A 22 18.43 30.54 -5.45
CA LEU A 22 17.17 29.87 -5.76
C LEU A 22 17.03 28.67 -4.79
N LEU A 23 16.33 28.88 -3.69
CA LEU A 23 15.80 27.79 -2.85
C LEU A 23 14.71 27.07 -3.66
N ALA A 24 15.08 25.97 -4.31
CA ALA A 24 14.10 25.03 -4.83
C ALA A 24 13.30 24.49 -3.64
N ALA A 25 12.12 25.06 -3.39
CA ALA A 25 11.16 24.48 -2.47
C ALA A 25 10.73 23.13 -3.06
N CYS A 26 11.20 22.02 -2.48
CA CYS A 26 10.58 20.72 -2.67
C CYS A 26 9.15 20.83 -2.13
N THR A 27 8.20 21.13 -2.98
CA THR A 27 6.80 20.90 -2.65
C THR A 27 6.64 19.39 -2.46
N PRO A 28 6.11 18.92 -1.32
CA PRO A 28 5.78 17.51 -1.18
C PRO A 28 4.83 17.15 -2.32
N GLN A 29 5.26 16.26 -3.19
CA GLN A 29 4.44 15.77 -4.28
C GLN A 29 3.30 15.00 -3.62
N GLY A 30 2.07 15.52 -3.68
CA GLY A 30 0.90 14.86 -3.14
C GLY A 30 0.75 13.48 -3.78
N ASP A 31 0.18 12.55 -3.03
CA ASP A 31 -0.13 11.21 -3.50
C ASP A 31 -0.87 11.28 -4.85
N PRO A 32 -0.34 10.64 -5.90
CA PRO A 32 -0.99 10.63 -7.21
C PRO A 32 -2.19 9.68 -7.23
N GLY A 33 -3.29 10.01 -6.59
CA GLY A 33 -4.49 9.19 -6.52
C GLY A 33 -4.80 8.35 -7.77
N ILE A 34 -5.53 7.27 -7.62
CA ILE A 34 -5.97 6.43 -8.75
C ILE A 34 -7.15 7.10 -9.43
N GLY A 35 -6.88 8.01 -10.36
CA GLY A 35 -7.89 8.66 -11.20
C GLY A 35 -8.37 7.81 -12.37
N ALA A 36 -7.61 6.76 -12.70
CA ALA A 36 -7.87 5.80 -13.78
C ALA A 36 -7.47 4.39 -13.31
N VAL A 37 -7.45 3.43 -14.21
CA VAL A 37 -6.97 2.07 -13.88
C VAL A 37 -5.49 2.10 -13.55
N PHE A 38 -5.10 1.50 -12.42
CA PHE A 38 -3.73 1.15 -12.10
C PHE A 38 -3.54 -0.35 -12.30
N SER A 39 -2.42 -0.78 -12.87
CA SER A 39 -2.05 -2.19 -12.97
C SER A 39 -0.56 -2.39 -12.77
N ASP A 40 -0.20 -3.55 -12.23
CA ASP A 40 1.17 -3.97 -12.01
C ASP A 40 1.25 -5.49 -12.18
N ASP A 41 2.01 -5.93 -13.17
CA ASP A 41 2.29 -7.34 -13.48
C ASP A 41 3.59 -7.83 -12.83
N PHE A 42 4.27 -6.99 -12.05
CA PHE A 42 5.52 -7.27 -11.37
C PHE A 42 6.67 -7.77 -12.25
N GLU A 43 6.54 -7.73 -13.59
CA GLU A 43 7.55 -8.18 -14.57
C GLU A 43 8.78 -7.26 -14.59
N ARG A 44 9.51 -7.27 -13.48
CA ARG A 44 10.72 -6.47 -13.27
C ARG A 44 11.62 -7.09 -12.19
N ALA A 45 12.84 -6.57 -12.02
CA ALA A 45 13.81 -7.12 -11.06
C ALA A 45 13.74 -6.48 -9.66
N ARG A 46 12.99 -5.37 -9.48
CA ARG A 46 12.95 -4.63 -8.20
C ARG A 46 11.55 -4.08 -7.95
N LEU A 47 11.18 -3.96 -6.68
CA LEU A 47 9.86 -3.53 -6.25
C LEU A 47 9.41 -2.18 -6.84
N GLY A 48 10.32 -1.24 -7.00
CA GLY A 48 10.01 0.09 -7.50
C GLY A 48 9.41 1.01 -6.43
N ASN A 49 9.13 2.25 -6.82
CA ASN A 49 8.72 3.34 -5.92
C ASN A 49 7.20 3.56 -5.85
N ALA A 50 6.42 2.67 -6.45
CA ALA A 50 4.96 2.70 -6.32
C ALA A 50 4.48 2.15 -4.96
N TYR A 51 5.39 1.55 -4.19
CA TYR A 51 5.08 0.87 -2.94
C TYR A 51 5.90 1.40 -1.76
N GLY A 52 5.25 1.50 -0.59
CA GLY A 52 5.87 1.78 0.70
C GLY A 52 6.09 0.49 1.48
N VAL A 53 7.35 0.16 1.74
CA VAL A 53 7.74 -1.01 2.56
C VAL A 53 7.74 -0.58 4.03
N THR A 54 6.93 -1.22 4.87
CA THR A 54 6.90 -0.94 6.32
C THR A 54 7.79 -1.88 7.11
N GLY A 55 8.22 -2.97 6.52
CA GLY A 55 9.09 -4.01 7.06
C GLY A 55 8.94 -5.30 6.26
N GLY A 56 9.51 -6.41 6.77
CA GLY A 56 9.49 -7.67 6.06
C GLY A 56 10.46 -7.73 4.86
N ASN A 57 10.43 -8.82 4.12
CA ASN A 57 11.33 -9.11 3.02
C ASN A 57 10.63 -9.07 1.66
N TRP A 58 9.74 -8.09 1.46
CA TRP A 58 9.04 -7.87 0.19
C TRP A 58 10.02 -7.70 -0.96
N ARG A 59 9.91 -8.51 -1.99
CA ARG A 59 10.79 -8.49 -3.16
C ARG A 59 10.06 -8.92 -4.42
N ILE A 60 10.64 -8.62 -5.56
CA ILE A 60 10.28 -9.25 -6.81
C ILE A 60 11.16 -10.49 -6.99
N ASP A 61 10.55 -11.61 -7.24
CA ASP A 61 11.19 -12.89 -7.47
C ASP A 61 10.44 -13.61 -8.61
N ASP A 62 11.16 -13.97 -9.65
CA ASP A 62 10.62 -14.62 -10.86
C ASP A 62 9.39 -13.88 -11.46
N GLY A 63 9.48 -12.54 -11.55
CA GLY A 63 8.40 -11.70 -12.10
C GLY A 63 7.15 -11.59 -11.22
N GLN A 64 7.20 -12.02 -9.98
CA GLN A 64 6.10 -11.95 -9.02
C GLN A 64 6.50 -11.19 -7.75
N LEU A 65 5.54 -10.62 -7.05
CA LEU A 65 5.75 -10.06 -5.73
C LEU A 65 5.76 -11.18 -4.69
N HIS A 66 6.87 -11.35 -4.00
CA HIS A 66 7.10 -12.43 -3.04
C HIS A 66 7.34 -11.90 -1.62
N VAL A 67 6.82 -12.60 -0.64
CA VAL A 67 7.02 -12.32 0.79
C VAL A 67 6.90 -13.60 1.62
N GLN A 68 7.65 -13.65 2.71
CA GLN A 68 7.49 -14.66 3.76
C GLN A 68 7.87 -14.06 5.11
N GLY A 69 7.02 -14.26 6.14
CA GLY A 69 7.33 -13.84 7.50
C GLY A 69 7.41 -12.32 7.68
N ALA A 70 6.50 -11.55 7.07
CA ALA A 70 6.47 -10.10 7.25
C ALA A 70 5.81 -9.65 8.55
N GLU A 71 5.12 -10.54 9.27
CA GLU A 71 4.58 -10.33 10.62
C GLU A 71 3.75 -9.05 10.76
N ASN A 72 2.76 -8.87 9.86
CA ASN A 72 1.92 -7.68 9.79
C ASN A 72 2.69 -6.37 9.52
N HIS A 73 3.69 -6.45 8.63
CA HIS A 73 4.32 -5.29 8.02
C HIS A 73 3.85 -5.17 6.56
N PRO A 74 2.73 -4.50 6.30
CA PRO A 74 2.15 -4.42 4.95
C PRO A 74 3.08 -3.73 3.95
N LEU A 75 2.95 -4.13 2.70
CA LEU A 75 3.45 -3.41 1.55
C LEU A 75 2.33 -2.53 1.01
N TRP A 76 2.37 -1.23 1.28
CA TRP A 76 1.34 -0.30 0.87
C TRP A 76 1.54 0.19 -0.56
N LEU A 77 0.49 0.16 -1.37
CA LEU A 77 0.45 0.88 -2.63
C LEU A 77 0.36 2.38 -2.32
N LEU A 78 1.37 3.16 -2.77
CA LEU A 78 1.46 4.61 -2.54
C LEU A 78 0.57 5.39 -3.52
N ARG A 79 -0.71 5.05 -3.58
CA ARG A 79 -1.75 5.72 -4.37
C ARG A 79 -3.07 5.63 -3.63
N THR A 80 -3.76 6.76 -3.50
CA THR A 80 -5.08 6.79 -2.87
C THR A 80 -6.11 6.07 -3.73
N LEU A 81 -6.88 5.19 -3.09
CA LEU A 81 -8.02 4.51 -3.69
C LEU A 81 -9.20 5.47 -3.86
N PRO A 82 -9.95 5.37 -4.95
CA PRO A 82 -11.26 6.00 -5.05
C PRO A 82 -12.23 5.36 -4.05
N ARG A 83 -13.29 6.08 -3.71
CA ARG A 83 -14.28 5.63 -2.73
C ARG A 83 -14.93 4.31 -3.14
N ASP A 84 -15.34 4.21 -4.39
CA ASP A 84 -15.84 2.98 -4.97
C ASP A 84 -14.77 2.41 -5.89
N VAL A 85 -14.36 1.18 -5.60
CA VAL A 85 -13.17 0.59 -6.21
C VAL A 85 -13.29 -0.92 -6.33
N ARG A 86 -12.64 -1.46 -7.36
CA ARG A 86 -12.34 -2.88 -7.49
C ARG A 86 -10.83 -3.07 -7.47
N VAL A 87 -10.36 -3.96 -6.61
CA VAL A 87 -8.97 -4.43 -6.55
C VAL A 87 -8.96 -5.91 -6.94
N GLU A 88 -8.14 -6.28 -7.90
CA GLU A 88 -8.00 -7.65 -8.40
C GLU A 88 -6.51 -8.01 -8.42
N PHE A 89 -6.19 -9.25 -8.09
CA PHE A 89 -4.84 -9.81 -8.18
C PHE A 89 -4.89 -11.34 -8.17
N ASP A 90 -3.81 -11.95 -8.62
CA ASP A 90 -3.56 -13.38 -8.45
C ASP A 90 -2.69 -13.59 -7.21
N VAL A 91 -2.93 -14.68 -6.49
CA VAL A 91 -2.14 -15.01 -5.30
C VAL A 91 -2.02 -16.51 -5.09
N ARG A 92 -0.85 -16.93 -4.62
CA ARG A 92 -0.54 -18.31 -4.25
C ARG A 92 0.13 -18.32 -2.88
N SER A 93 -0.27 -19.26 -2.03
CA SER A 93 0.45 -19.62 -0.80
C SER A 93 1.15 -20.94 -0.99
N GLU A 94 2.44 -21.00 -0.68
CA GLU A 94 3.20 -22.26 -0.63
C GLU A 94 3.12 -22.92 0.75
N SER A 95 2.54 -22.20 1.72
CA SER A 95 2.41 -22.68 3.09
C SER A 95 1.11 -23.44 3.32
N PRO A 96 1.14 -24.62 3.99
CA PRO A 96 -0.06 -25.37 4.35
C PRO A 96 -0.97 -24.62 5.35
N GLU A 97 -0.42 -23.65 6.06
CA GLU A 97 -1.16 -22.77 6.98
C GLU A 97 -2.07 -21.77 6.25
N GLY A 98 -1.91 -21.62 4.94
CA GLY A 98 -2.69 -20.70 4.13
C GLY A 98 -2.32 -19.25 4.38
N ASP A 99 -3.17 -18.52 5.10
CA ASP A 99 -3.02 -17.15 5.60
C ASP A 99 -2.68 -16.11 4.52
N ILE A 100 -3.47 -16.12 3.43
CA ILE A 100 -3.43 -15.05 2.43
C ILE A 100 -4.11 -13.83 3.02
N LYS A 101 -3.33 -12.74 3.20
CA LYS A 101 -3.79 -11.53 3.89
C LYS A 101 -3.57 -10.28 3.03
N VAL A 102 -4.56 -9.41 2.98
CA VAL A 102 -4.46 -8.07 2.39
C VAL A 102 -5.26 -7.06 3.21
N GLU A 103 -4.95 -5.80 3.01
CA GLU A 103 -5.63 -4.67 3.64
C GLU A 103 -6.17 -3.70 2.60
N VAL A 104 -7.36 -3.17 2.81
CA VAL A 104 -7.97 -2.20 1.92
C VAL A 104 -8.57 -1.04 2.71
N PHE A 105 -8.42 0.18 2.21
CA PHE A 105 -8.80 1.40 2.91
C PHE A 105 -8.05 1.61 4.23
N GLY A 106 -6.72 1.41 4.20
CA GLY A 106 -5.81 1.76 5.28
C GLY A 106 -5.15 3.12 5.07
N ASP A 107 -4.25 3.49 5.98
CA ASP A 107 -3.56 4.80 5.99
C ASP A 107 -2.30 4.86 5.12
N GLY A 108 -1.91 3.74 4.51
CA GLY A 108 -0.70 3.66 3.68
C GLY A 108 0.62 3.64 4.44
N ALA A 109 0.60 3.52 5.77
CA ALA A 109 1.79 3.64 6.61
C ALA A 109 1.84 2.71 7.84
N SER A 110 0.69 2.31 8.38
CA SER A 110 0.59 1.50 9.60
C SER A 110 1.15 0.09 9.43
N TYR A 111 1.72 -0.44 10.50
CA TYR A 111 2.28 -1.79 10.62
C TYR A 111 2.28 -2.26 12.07
N ALA A 112 2.48 -3.54 12.32
CA ALA A 112 2.59 -4.09 13.66
C ALA A 112 3.85 -3.58 14.38
N LYS A 113 3.66 -2.91 15.51
CA LYS A 113 4.75 -2.48 16.40
C LYS A 113 4.99 -3.47 17.54
N ASN A 114 4.08 -4.40 17.73
CA ASN A 114 4.11 -5.47 18.72
C ASN A 114 3.13 -6.57 18.29
N GLU A 115 2.94 -7.59 19.10
CA GLU A 115 2.06 -8.74 18.81
C GLU A 115 0.57 -8.38 18.64
N ARG A 116 0.16 -7.19 19.05
CA ARG A 116 -1.22 -6.70 18.91
C ARG A 116 -1.29 -5.69 17.79
N TYR A 117 -1.47 -6.17 16.58
CA TYR A 117 -1.70 -5.31 15.42
C TYR A 117 -3.16 -4.88 15.36
N ALA A 118 -3.39 -3.57 15.48
CA ALA A 118 -4.66 -2.95 15.10
C ALA A 118 -4.42 -2.20 13.79
N ALA A 119 -5.06 -2.66 12.73
CA ALA A 119 -4.97 -2.05 11.41
C ALA A 119 -5.76 -0.72 11.36
N THR A 120 -5.52 0.08 10.35
CA THR A 120 -6.33 1.27 10.02
C THR A 120 -7.32 0.99 8.88
N SER A 121 -7.39 -0.25 8.42
CA SER A 121 -8.01 -0.75 7.20
C SER A 121 -9.12 -1.77 7.48
N TYR A 122 -9.78 -2.22 6.41
CA TYR A 122 -10.39 -3.54 6.43
C TYR A 122 -9.31 -4.59 6.19
N VAL A 123 -9.25 -5.59 7.07
CA VAL A 123 -8.32 -6.73 6.98
C VAL A 123 -9.06 -7.92 6.39
N ILE A 124 -8.55 -8.47 5.31
CA ILE A 124 -9.11 -9.61 4.59
C ILE A 124 -8.14 -10.76 4.71
N ILE A 125 -8.62 -11.90 5.23
CA ILE A 125 -7.80 -13.10 5.44
C ILE A 125 -8.51 -14.30 4.84
N PHE A 126 -7.83 -15.02 3.95
CA PHE A 126 -8.25 -16.31 3.43
C PHE A 126 -7.34 -17.42 3.98
N GLY A 127 -7.91 -18.36 4.72
CA GLY A 127 -7.19 -19.46 5.33
C GLY A 127 -6.34 -19.09 6.54
N GLY A 128 -6.70 -18.06 7.30
CA GLY A 128 -6.01 -17.70 8.54
C GLY A 128 -6.20 -18.73 9.66
N TRP A 129 -5.49 -18.54 10.78
CA TRP A 129 -5.49 -19.44 11.95
C TRP A 129 -5.23 -20.90 11.57
N SER A 130 -4.08 -21.14 10.97
CA SER A 130 -3.68 -22.47 10.47
C SER A 130 -4.69 -23.03 9.45
N ASN A 131 -5.06 -22.20 8.49
CA ASN A 131 -5.98 -22.56 7.39
C ASN A 131 -7.40 -22.95 7.85
N ALA A 132 -7.86 -22.36 8.95
CA ALA A 132 -9.13 -22.72 9.58
C ALA A 132 -10.25 -21.69 9.41
N ARG A 133 -9.92 -20.43 9.09
CA ARG A 133 -10.88 -19.33 9.07
C ARG A 133 -10.66 -18.38 7.88
N ASN A 134 -11.78 -17.87 7.37
CA ASN A 134 -11.81 -16.77 6.40
C ASN A 134 -12.44 -15.57 7.09
N VAL A 135 -11.75 -14.45 7.12
CA VAL A 135 -12.12 -13.30 7.94
C VAL A 135 -12.12 -12.00 7.13
N LEU A 136 -13.15 -11.19 7.35
CA LEU A 136 -13.21 -9.79 6.97
C LEU A 136 -13.45 -8.98 8.24
N ALA A 137 -12.48 -8.17 8.63
CA ALA A 137 -12.54 -7.39 9.85
C ALA A 137 -12.38 -5.89 9.55
N ARG A 138 -13.08 -5.07 10.30
CA ARG A 138 -12.88 -3.62 10.32
C ARG A 138 -11.84 -3.30 11.41
N MET A 139 -10.61 -2.98 11.01
CA MET A 139 -9.47 -2.58 11.84
C MET A 139 -8.87 -3.69 12.74
N ASP A 140 -9.66 -4.50 13.42
CA ASP A 140 -9.17 -5.53 14.35
C ASP A 140 -9.54 -6.94 13.85
N GLU A 141 -8.56 -7.69 13.35
CA GLU A 141 -8.76 -9.07 12.87
C GLU A 141 -9.21 -10.05 13.98
N HIS A 142 -9.04 -9.66 15.23
CA HIS A 142 -9.48 -10.40 16.41
C HIS A 142 -10.79 -9.84 17.01
N GLY A 143 -11.31 -8.73 16.47
CA GLY A 143 -12.53 -8.08 16.93
C GLY A 143 -13.74 -9.01 16.92
N GLU A 144 -14.68 -8.82 17.85
CA GLU A 144 -15.90 -9.63 17.94
C GLU A 144 -16.87 -9.36 16.78
N ASP A 145 -16.77 -8.19 16.15
CA ASP A 145 -17.59 -7.74 15.03
C ASP A 145 -17.08 -8.21 13.65
N ARG A 146 -15.95 -8.93 13.62
CA ARG A 146 -15.43 -9.47 12.36
C ARG A 146 -16.40 -10.46 11.72
N ILE A 147 -16.51 -10.44 10.41
CA ILE A 147 -17.22 -11.46 9.64
C ILE A 147 -16.32 -12.68 9.51
N VAL A 148 -16.87 -13.85 9.85
CA VAL A 148 -16.23 -15.15 9.60
C VAL A 148 -17.02 -15.85 8.51
N GLY A 149 -16.37 -16.09 7.37
CA GLY A 149 -16.97 -16.73 6.20
C GLY A 149 -17.10 -18.24 6.35
N ALA A 150 -17.73 -18.87 5.35
CA ALA A 150 -17.84 -20.31 5.27
C ALA A 150 -16.44 -20.97 5.23
N PRO A 151 -16.32 -22.20 5.76
CA PRO A 151 -15.06 -22.93 5.70
C PRO A 151 -14.63 -23.19 4.25
N ARG A 152 -13.49 -22.62 3.88
CA ARG A 152 -12.77 -22.87 2.62
C ARG A 152 -11.29 -22.79 2.93
N LYS A 153 -10.54 -23.79 2.53
CA LYS A 153 -9.10 -23.86 2.78
C LYS A 153 -8.30 -23.37 1.60
N VAL A 154 -7.17 -22.75 1.89
CA VAL A 154 -6.12 -22.51 0.91
C VAL A 154 -5.41 -23.84 0.61
N GLU A 155 -5.25 -24.16 -0.65
CA GLU A 155 -4.47 -25.29 -1.13
C GLU A 155 -3.06 -24.81 -1.47
N PRO A 156 -1.99 -25.34 -0.82
CA PRO A 156 -0.61 -24.91 -1.14
C PRO A 156 -0.29 -25.10 -2.62
N GLY A 157 0.39 -24.13 -3.20
CA GLY A 157 0.79 -24.14 -4.61
C GLY A 157 -0.32 -23.79 -5.60
N LYS A 158 -1.56 -23.65 -5.17
CA LYS A 158 -2.67 -23.23 -6.03
C LYS A 158 -2.74 -21.73 -6.14
N THR A 159 -2.84 -21.22 -7.36
CA THR A 159 -3.11 -19.80 -7.62
C THR A 159 -4.60 -19.53 -7.58
N TYR A 160 -4.96 -18.49 -6.85
CA TYR A 160 -6.32 -17.98 -6.70
C TYR A 160 -6.44 -16.61 -7.32
N ARG A 161 -7.56 -16.32 -7.98
CA ARG A 161 -7.93 -14.98 -8.41
C ARG A 161 -8.72 -14.28 -7.32
N PHE A 162 -8.16 -13.23 -6.73
CA PHE A 162 -8.85 -12.36 -5.80
C PHE A 162 -9.54 -11.20 -6.51
N ARG A 163 -10.73 -10.87 -6.04
CA ARG A 163 -11.44 -9.63 -6.38
C ARG A 163 -12.05 -9.06 -5.10
N ILE A 164 -11.73 -7.81 -4.81
CA ILE A 164 -12.28 -7.06 -3.70
C ILE A 164 -12.99 -5.87 -4.32
N GLU A 165 -14.26 -5.67 -4.01
CA GLU A 165 -15.03 -4.54 -4.52
C GLU A 165 -15.75 -3.83 -3.39
N ARG A 166 -15.62 -2.52 -3.35
CA ARG A 166 -16.46 -1.68 -2.52
C ARG A 166 -17.35 -0.79 -3.39
N ILE A 167 -18.65 -0.82 -3.10
CA ILE A 167 -19.67 0.08 -3.65
C ILE A 167 -20.46 0.66 -2.48
N GLY A 168 -20.36 1.97 -2.27
CA GLY A 168 -20.94 2.62 -1.10
C GLY A 168 -20.40 2.04 0.21
N GLY A 169 -21.27 1.46 1.02
CA GLY A 169 -20.92 0.80 2.30
C GLY A 169 -20.73 -0.70 2.19
N THR A 170 -20.92 -1.32 1.02
CA THR A 170 -20.78 -2.77 0.85
C THR A 170 -19.40 -3.12 0.37
N LEU A 171 -18.69 -3.97 1.09
CA LEU A 171 -17.41 -4.56 0.74
C LEU A 171 -17.59 -6.05 0.49
N THR A 172 -17.35 -6.50 -0.73
CA THR A 172 -17.47 -7.90 -1.12
C THR A 172 -16.12 -8.44 -1.59
N VAL A 173 -15.79 -9.64 -1.16
CA VAL A 173 -14.54 -10.35 -1.50
C VAL A 173 -14.87 -11.64 -2.21
N TRP A 174 -14.35 -11.81 -3.41
CA TRP A 174 -14.40 -13.05 -4.17
C TRP A 174 -13.04 -13.72 -4.21
N VAL A 175 -13.05 -15.03 -4.18
CA VAL A 175 -11.90 -15.87 -4.50
C VAL A 175 -12.34 -16.82 -5.62
N ASP A 176 -11.65 -16.69 -6.75
CA ASP A 176 -12.10 -17.23 -8.03
C ASP A 176 -13.47 -16.60 -8.40
N GLU A 177 -14.50 -17.40 -8.66
CA GLU A 177 -15.85 -16.91 -8.98
C GLU A 177 -16.80 -16.84 -7.77
N ASP A 178 -16.37 -17.35 -6.60
CA ASP A 178 -17.22 -17.46 -5.41
C ASP A 178 -17.05 -16.28 -4.47
N ILE A 179 -18.15 -15.81 -3.89
CA ILE A 179 -18.11 -14.86 -2.77
C ILE A 179 -17.55 -15.59 -1.55
N LEU A 180 -16.41 -15.14 -1.07
CA LEU A 180 -15.79 -15.63 0.15
C LEU A 180 -16.32 -14.91 1.39
N LEU A 181 -16.43 -13.57 1.30
CA LEU A 181 -16.77 -12.69 2.42
C LEU A 181 -17.57 -11.47 1.91
N GLU A 182 -18.51 -10.99 2.73
CA GLU A 182 -19.22 -9.74 2.47
C GLU A 182 -19.50 -9.02 3.78
N MET A 183 -19.36 -7.70 3.79
CA MET A 183 -19.66 -6.82 4.90
C MET A 183 -20.43 -5.61 4.41
N VAL A 184 -21.47 -5.21 5.14
CA VAL A 184 -22.12 -3.91 4.98
C VAL A 184 -21.74 -3.05 6.16
N ASP A 185 -21.00 -1.97 5.89
CA ASP A 185 -20.60 -0.98 6.89
C ASP A 185 -21.40 0.31 6.68
N SER A 186 -22.17 0.72 7.68
CA SER A 186 -22.98 1.95 7.63
C SER A 186 -22.13 3.22 7.70
N GLU A 187 -20.89 3.11 8.23
CA GLU A 187 -19.91 4.19 8.35
C GLU A 187 -18.57 3.76 7.74
N PRO A 188 -18.50 3.56 6.40
CA PRO A 188 -17.37 2.92 5.77
C PRO A 188 -16.08 3.74 5.91
N LEU A 189 -14.98 3.04 6.16
CA LEU A 189 -13.65 3.63 6.16
C LEU A 189 -13.40 4.32 4.82
N ALA A 190 -13.16 5.63 4.82
CA ALA A 190 -12.96 6.41 3.61
C ALA A 190 -12.23 7.73 3.87
N GLY A 191 -11.58 8.27 2.83
CA GLY A 191 -10.86 9.53 2.88
C GLY A 191 -9.49 9.40 3.53
N ARG A 192 -8.87 10.52 3.83
CA ARG A 192 -7.50 10.58 4.32
C ARG A 192 -7.28 9.69 5.55
N GLY A 193 -6.31 8.77 5.45
CA GLY A 193 -6.02 7.78 6.47
C GLY A 193 -6.80 6.47 6.33
N HIS A 194 -7.71 6.40 5.32
CA HIS A 194 -8.48 5.21 4.99
C HIS A 194 -8.70 5.13 3.47
N ASP A 195 -7.61 5.19 2.70
CA ASP A 195 -7.65 5.30 1.24
C ASP A 195 -6.50 4.57 0.52
N HIS A 196 -5.83 3.62 1.18
CA HIS A 196 -4.76 2.85 0.58
C HIS A 196 -5.07 1.35 0.57
N PHE A 197 -4.45 0.65 -0.40
CA PHE A 197 -4.40 -0.81 -0.48
C PHE A 197 -3.03 -1.30 -0.01
N GLY A 198 -2.99 -2.41 0.72
CA GLY A 198 -1.75 -3.07 1.13
C GLY A 198 -1.80 -4.58 0.96
N PHE A 199 -0.77 -5.16 0.38
CA PHE A 199 -0.49 -6.57 0.58
C PHE A 199 -0.02 -6.75 2.02
N ASN A 200 -0.50 -7.78 2.72
CA ASN A 200 -0.06 -8.10 4.07
C ASN A 200 0.33 -9.58 4.18
N ASN A 201 1.02 -9.93 5.24
CA ASN A 201 1.50 -11.26 5.50
C ASN A 201 1.77 -11.44 7.00
N TRP A 202 1.50 -12.64 7.52
CA TRP A 202 2.00 -13.03 8.83
C TRP A 202 3.29 -13.84 8.67
N GLN A 203 3.19 -15.15 8.50
CA GLN A 203 4.35 -16.03 8.40
C GLN A 203 4.39 -16.87 7.11
N SER A 204 3.27 -16.91 6.36
CA SER A 204 3.14 -17.72 5.17
C SER A 204 4.04 -17.26 4.04
N ASP A 205 4.41 -18.19 3.16
CA ASP A 205 5.12 -17.94 1.91
C ASP A 205 4.10 -17.59 0.83
N LEU A 206 4.01 -16.30 0.47
CA LEU A 206 3.02 -15.76 -0.44
C LEU A 206 3.64 -15.15 -1.69
N TRP A 207 2.98 -15.42 -2.82
CA TRP A 207 3.32 -14.91 -4.15
C TRP A 207 2.11 -14.20 -4.73
N PHE A 208 2.28 -12.93 -5.11
CA PHE A 208 1.23 -12.12 -5.70
C PHE A 208 1.61 -11.70 -7.10
N ASP A 209 0.58 -11.52 -7.96
CA ASP A 209 0.76 -11.14 -9.35
C ASP A 209 -0.46 -10.38 -9.89
N ASN A 210 -0.32 -9.76 -11.05
CA ASN A 210 -1.41 -9.18 -11.84
C ASN A 210 -2.31 -8.21 -11.07
N LEU A 211 -1.73 -7.35 -10.21
CA LEU A 211 -2.51 -6.34 -9.49
C LEU A 211 -3.21 -5.39 -10.45
N ARG A 212 -4.50 -5.22 -10.26
CA ARG A 212 -5.32 -4.24 -10.99
C ARG A 212 -6.26 -3.52 -10.04
N VAL A 213 -6.23 -2.20 -10.05
CA VAL A 213 -7.13 -1.33 -9.27
C VAL A 213 -7.95 -0.50 -10.25
N THR A 214 -9.27 -0.58 -10.14
CA THR A 214 -10.21 0.03 -11.08
C THR A 214 -11.23 0.87 -10.31
N PRO A 215 -11.36 2.18 -10.55
CA PRO A 215 -12.49 2.97 -10.06
C PRO A 215 -13.84 2.38 -10.50
N ARG A 216 -14.85 2.48 -9.63
CA ARG A 216 -16.21 1.96 -9.89
C ARG A 216 -17.24 3.08 -9.85
#